data_b1a3d13cc6cde2c0c76b2caa34f6a6bd
#
_entry.id   b1a3d13cc6cde2c0c76b2caa34f6a6bd
#
_cell.length_a   1.000
_cell.length_b   1.000
_cell.length_c   1.000
_cell.angle_alpha   90.00
_cell.angle_beta   90.00
_cell.angle_gamma   90.00
#
_symmetry.space_group_name_H-M   'P 1'
#
loop_
_entity.id
_entity.type
_entity.pdbx_description
1 polymer ?
#
loop_
_entity_poly.entity_id
_entity_poly.type
_entity_poly.pdbx_seq_one_letter_code
_entity_poly.pdbx_strand_id
1 'polypeptide(L)'
;MLYLHSLAEAEEIFKALSTPMRLRILELIYQNDQLSMNDLAESLGLTNSAISLHVSKLESAGLVAIHTTSGKRGVMKIVRPVYSRLLVDMAPQAKPRHCYTDDISVGHFLACEVHPTCGLATPTNIIGELDNPRVFSYPERFQADIVWIGYGSLTYSLPNRLNPGQMLRELHISFEISSECPEFNEDYPSDIHFSINGIPLGKWVSPGDYGSRRGIISPYWWPELLNQYGLLKSLIINSDGTFIDGTLRISKTTIQDLHLDHNSSIEFTFSVPKDTANCGGLTLFGESFGDYSQAIRVKAYYSDPETGEQ
;
A
#
# COMPACT_ATOMS: atom_id res chain seq x y z
N MET A 1 -4.17 5.33 -1.44
CA MET A 1 -5.03 6.06 -2.40
C MET A 1 -6.18 5.17 -2.80
N LEU A 2 -7.42 5.67 -2.89
CA LEU A 2 -8.57 4.97 -3.46
C LEU A 2 -8.73 5.39 -4.93
N TYR A 3 -8.68 4.42 -5.84
CA TYR A 3 -8.93 4.64 -7.26
C TYR A 3 -10.24 3.97 -7.66
N LEU A 4 -11.14 4.72 -8.27
CA LEU A 4 -12.46 4.31 -8.71
C LEU A 4 -12.56 4.50 -10.24
N HIS A 5 -12.88 3.44 -10.95
CA HIS A 5 -12.83 3.40 -12.41
C HIS A 5 -14.11 3.91 -13.09
N SER A 6 -15.09 4.36 -12.32
CA SER A 6 -16.33 4.91 -12.86
C SER A 6 -17.05 5.77 -11.82
N LEU A 7 -17.92 6.66 -12.31
CA LEU A 7 -18.84 7.40 -11.44
C LEU A 7 -19.80 6.48 -10.68
N ALA A 8 -20.14 5.33 -11.24
CA ALA A 8 -21.00 4.34 -10.58
C ALA A 8 -20.33 3.72 -9.35
N GLU A 9 -19.03 3.37 -9.46
CA GLU A 9 -18.24 2.91 -8.29
C GLU A 9 -18.08 4.01 -7.23
N ALA A 10 -18.03 5.28 -7.66
CA ALA A 10 -17.83 6.41 -6.77
C ALA A 10 -19.12 6.87 -6.07
N GLU A 11 -20.30 6.37 -6.43
CA GLU A 11 -21.61 6.87 -5.96
C GLU A 11 -21.70 6.88 -4.42
N GLU A 12 -21.36 5.78 -3.75
CA GLU A 12 -21.44 5.68 -2.30
C GLU A 12 -20.40 6.57 -1.60
N ILE A 13 -19.21 6.72 -2.21
CA ILE A 13 -18.19 7.65 -1.71
C ILE A 13 -18.67 9.09 -1.81
N PHE A 14 -19.22 9.48 -2.96
CA PHE A 14 -19.77 10.83 -3.13
C PHE A 14 -20.93 11.11 -2.17
N LYS A 15 -21.83 10.14 -1.96
CA LYS A 15 -22.90 10.25 -0.94
C LYS A 15 -22.30 10.43 0.45
N ALA A 16 -21.25 9.70 0.80
CA ALA A 16 -20.58 9.84 2.08
C ALA A 16 -19.91 11.22 2.22
N LEU A 17 -19.33 11.76 1.18
CA LEU A 17 -18.66 13.07 1.19
C LEU A 17 -19.60 14.27 1.01
N SER A 18 -20.85 14.09 0.63
CA SER A 18 -21.80 15.16 0.30
C SER A 18 -22.25 16.05 1.48
N THR A 19 -21.83 15.76 2.70
CA THR A 19 -22.26 16.49 3.91
C THR A 19 -21.09 17.28 4.50
N PRO A 20 -21.21 18.61 4.69
CA PRO A 20 -20.13 19.44 5.25
C PRO A 20 -19.57 18.91 6.58
N MET A 21 -20.44 18.35 7.43
CA MET A 21 -20.02 17.80 8.73
C MET A 21 -19.08 16.61 8.55
N ARG A 22 -19.33 15.71 7.59
CA ARG A 22 -18.43 14.58 7.33
C ARG A 22 -17.09 15.00 6.73
N LEU A 23 -17.08 16.04 5.89
CA LEU A 23 -15.84 16.64 5.40
C LEU A 23 -15.03 17.23 6.57
N ARG A 24 -15.70 17.92 7.51
CA ARG A 24 -15.05 18.48 8.69
C ARG A 24 -14.47 17.40 9.62
N ILE A 25 -15.17 16.27 9.77
CA ILE A 25 -14.65 15.11 10.51
C ILE A 25 -13.36 14.59 9.84
N LEU A 26 -13.38 14.41 8.51
CA LEU A 26 -12.20 13.97 7.78
C LEU A 26 -11.03 14.95 7.93
N GLU A 27 -11.25 16.26 7.79
CA GLU A 27 -10.22 17.28 8.01
C GLU A 27 -9.58 17.15 9.41
N LEU A 28 -10.38 16.96 10.44
CA LEU A 28 -9.88 16.83 11.81
C LEU A 28 -9.03 15.57 12.01
N ILE A 29 -9.47 14.41 11.48
CA ILE A 29 -8.73 13.16 11.63
C ILE A 29 -7.45 13.10 10.75
N TYR A 30 -7.35 13.92 9.68
CA TYR A 30 -6.10 14.09 8.94
C TYR A 30 -5.10 15.02 9.63
N GLN A 31 -5.59 15.93 10.46
CA GLN A 31 -4.75 16.87 11.21
C GLN A 31 -4.26 16.31 12.56
N ASN A 32 -4.85 15.20 13.02
CA ASN A 32 -4.61 14.64 14.35
C ASN A 32 -4.60 13.12 14.33
N ASP A 33 -3.51 12.52 14.66
CA ASP A 33 -3.26 11.07 14.50
C ASP A 33 -4.16 10.16 15.35
N GLN A 34 -4.77 10.65 16.45
CA GLN A 34 -5.52 9.82 17.39
C GLN A 34 -6.74 10.55 17.96
N LEU A 35 -7.76 10.79 17.15
CA LEU A 35 -9.02 11.34 17.64
C LEU A 35 -10.02 10.25 18.00
N SER A 36 -10.49 10.27 19.25
CA SER A 36 -11.61 9.44 19.67
C SER A 36 -12.95 10.03 19.22
N MET A 37 -14.01 9.23 19.30
CA MET A 37 -15.38 9.71 19.07
C MET A 37 -15.74 10.88 19.99
N ASN A 38 -15.24 10.89 21.24
CA ASN A 38 -15.49 11.96 22.21
C ASN A 38 -14.75 13.26 21.80
N ASP A 39 -13.48 13.14 21.37
CA ASP A 39 -12.70 14.30 20.92
C ASP A 39 -13.34 14.96 19.70
N LEU A 40 -13.85 14.15 18.76
CA LEU A 40 -14.60 14.65 17.62
C LEU A 40 -15.90 15.36 18.03
N ALA A 41 -16.63 14.80 19.00
CA ALA A 41 -17.85 15.39 19.52
C ALA A 41 -17.58 16.75 20.18
N GLU A 42 -16.54 16.83 21.00
CA GLU A 42 -16.11 18.07 21.66
C GLU A 42 -15.65 19.12 20.65
N SER A 43 -14.76 18.73 19.72
CA SER A 43 -14.20 19.64 18.71
C SER A 43 -15.26 20.22 17.76
N LEU A 44 -16.34 19.48 17.49
CA LEU A 44 -17.41 19.89 16.57
C LEU A 44 -18.66 20.43 17.26
N GLY A 45 -18.68 20.41 18.60
CA GLY A 45 -19.86 20.87 19.38
C GLY A 45 -21.10 19.98 19.18
N LEU A 46 -20.88 18.67 18.93
CA LEU A 46 -21.96 17.71 18.68
C LEU A 46 -22.07 16.66 19.79
N THR A 47 -23.20 15.96 19.82
CA THR A 47 -23.37 14.79 20.70
C THR A 47 -22.60 13.56 20.12
N ASN A 48 -22.18 12.65 21.00
CA ASN A 48 -21.56 11.38 20.58
C ASN A 48 -22.45 10.57 19.63
N SER A 49 -23.77 10.63 19.81
CA SER A 49 -24.71 9.94 18.92
C SER A 49 -24.70 10.52 17.51
N ALA A 50 -24.62 11.86 17.37
CA ALA A 50 -24.55 12.53 16.09
C ALA A 50 -23.22 12.21 15.39
N ILE A 51 -22.09 12.27 16.11
CA ILE A 51 -20.77 11.87 15.57
C ILE A 51 -20.79 10.41 15.11
N SER A 52 -21.34 9.49 15.92
CA SER A 52 -21.44 8.07 15.58
C SER A 52 -22.19 7.84 14.25
N LEU A 53 -23.27 8.59 14.00
CA LEU A 53 -24.00 8.50 12.72
C LEU A 53 -23.15 8.97 11.53
N HIS A 54 -22.42 10.07 11.67
CA HIS A 54 -21.56 10.57 10.61
C HIS A 54 -20.38 9.64 10.35
N VAL A 55 -19.70 9.18 11.40
CA VAL A 55 -18.54 8.26 11.30
C VAL A 55 -18.98 6.92 10.73
N SER A 56 -20.13 6.36 11.13
CA SER A 56 -20.65 5.10 10.57
C SER A 56 -20.93 5.22 9.05
N LYS A 57 -21.35 6.39 8.55
CA LYS A 57 -21.52 6.62 7.11
C LYS A 57 -20.18 6.69 6.37
N LEU A 58 -19.16 7.28 6.97
CA LEU A 58 -17.80 7.30 6.42
C LEU A 58 -17.17 5.90 6.45
N GLU A 59 -17.38 5.15 7.54
CA GLU A 59 -16.91 3.77 7.69
C GLU A 59 -17.56 2.83 6.68
N SER A 60 -18.89 2.90 6.52
CA SER A 60 -19.61 2.09 5.52
C SER A 60 -19.17 2.37 4.08
N ALA A 61 -18.67 3.58 3.82
CA ALA A 61 -18.06 3.95 2.53
C ALA A 61 -16.56 3.62 2.45
N GLY A 62 -15.97 2.99 3.47
CA GLY A 62 -14.56 2.62 3.51
C GLY A 62 -13.57 3.78 3.63
N LEU A 63 -14.05 5.00 3.97
CA LEU A 63 -13.21 6.21 4.06
C LEU A 63 -12.50 6.34 5.40
N VAL A 64 -13.06 5.75 6.45
CA VAL A 64 -12.46 5.69 7.78
C VAL A 64 -12.56 4.28 8.36
N ALA A 65 -11.67 3.96 9.29
CA ALA A 65 -11.72 2.76 10.11
C ALA A 65 -11.85 3.13 11.59
N ILE A 66 -12.59 2.32 12.36
CA ILE A 66 -12.74 2.48 13.81
C ILE A 66 -11.90 1.42 14.50
N HIS A 67 -10.92 1.86 15.28
CA HIS A 67 -10.08 1.00 16.10
C HIS A 67 -10.46 1.15 17.58
N THR A 68 -10.51 0.02 18.29
CA THR A 68 -10.75 0.01 19.74
C THR A 68 -9.43 -0.11 20.49
N THR A 69 -9.21 0.79 21.45
CA THR A 69 -8.02 0.74 22.33
C THR A 69 -8.43 0.85 23.77
N SER A 70 -7.55 0.40 24.68
CA SER A 70 -7.78 0.51 26.13
C SER A 70 -7.63 1.96 26.57
N GLY A 71 -8.69 2.59 27.06
CA GLY A 71 -8.66 3.92 27.65
C GLY A 71 -8.54 3.90 29.16
N LYS A 72 -8.26 5.06 29.78
CA LYS A 72 -8.16 5.22 31.26
C LYS A 72 -9.41 4.80 32.04
N ARG A 73 -10.58 4.72 31.39
CA ARG A 73 -11.89 4.36 32.00
C ARG A 73 -12.75 3.48 31.08
N GLY A 74 -12.12 2.50 30.36
CA GLY A 74 -12.85 1.58 29.48
C GLY A 74 -12.32 1.56 28.06
N VAL A 75 -13.15 1.08 27.12
CA VAL A 75 -12.79 0.96 25.71
C VAL A 75 -12.98 2.32 25.01
N MET A 76 -11.96 2.79 24.32
CA MET A 76 -11.98 4.01 23.53
C MET A 76 -11.98 3.66 22.04
N LYS A 77 -12.84 4.29 21.26
CA LYS A 77 -12.94 4.14 19.80
C LYS A 77 -12.19 5.29 19.13
N ILE A 78 -11.11 4.95 18.44
CA ILE A 78 -10.31 5.90 17.64
C ILE A 78 -10.76 5.81 16.18
N VAL A 79 -10.97 6.95 15.54
CA VAL A 79 -11.36 7.06 14.14
C VAL A 79 -10.12 7.44 13.32
N ARG A 80 -9.84 6.70 12.26
CA ARG A 80 -8.68 6.94 11.39
C ARG A 80 -9.07 6.98 9.92
N PRO A 81 -8.41 7.82 9.11
CA PRO A 81 -8.63 7.82 7.67
C PRO A 81 -7.97 6.58 7.05
N VAL A 82 -8.65 5.99 6.04
CA VAL A 82 -8.12 4.84 5.29
C VAL A 82 -7.32 5.30 4.08
N TYR A 83 -7.75 6.37 3.42
CA TYR A 83 -7.12 6.85 2.18
C TYR A 83 -6.82 8.34 2.26
N SER A 84 -5.63 8.76 1.89
CA SER A 84 -5.23 10.17 1.80
C SER A 84 -5.66 10.85 0.49
N ARG A 85 -6.01 10.07 -0.53
CA ARG A 85 -6.38 10.58 -1.86
C ARG A 85 -7.48 9.72 -2.47
N LEU A 86 -8.35 10.38 -3.23
CA LEU A 86 -9.40 9.76 -4.04
C LEU A 86 -9.15 10.14 -5.50
N LEU A 87 -9.06 9.15 -6.37
CA LEU A 87 -9.02 9.33 -7.81
C LEU A 87 -10.24 8.65 -8.43
N VAL A 88 -11.01 9.39 -9.21
CA VAL A 88 -12.21 8.88 -9.89
C VAL A 88 -12.05 9.10 -11.39
N ASP A 89 -12.16 8.02 -12.16
CA ASP A 89 -12.27 8.11 -13.61
C ASP A 89 -13.70 8.50 -13.98
N MET A 90 -13.87 9.71 -14.50
CA MET A 90 -15.18 10.26 -14.82
C MET A 90 -15.63 9.94 -16.26
N ALA A 91 -14.70 9.54 -17.12
CA ALA A 91 -15.01 9.19 -18.49
C ALA A 91 -15.71 7.82 -18.55
N PRO A 92 -16.85 7.68 -19.27
CA PRO A 92 -17.46 6.38 -19.44
C PRO A 92 -16.49 5.45 -20.18
N GLN A 93 -16.18 4.32 -19.59
CA GLN A 93 -15.32 3.33 -20.21
C GLN A 93 -16.09 2.62 -21.33
N ALA A 94 -15.51 2.59 -22.52
CA ALA A 94 -16.16 2.04 -23.70
C ALA A 94 -16.46 0.52 -23.64
N LYS A 95 -15.83 -0.22 -22.71
CA LYS A 95 -16.05 -1.67 -22.50
C LYS A 95 -15.93 -2.01 -20.99
N PRO A 96 -16.71 -3.00 -20.46
CA PRO A 96 -16.53 -3.50 -19.11
C PRO A 96 -15.10 -3.98 -18.92
N ARG A 97 -14.44 -3.53 -17.85
CA ARG A 97 -13.11 -4.02 -17.49
C ARG A 97 -13.24 -5.22 -16.59
N HIS A 98 -12.86 -6.39 -17.08
CA HIS A 98 -12.64 -7.55 -16.22
C HIS A 98 -11.39 -7.32 -15.36
N CYS A 99 -11.42 -7.76 -14.13
CA CYS A 99 -10.24 -7.71 -13.27
C CYS A 99 -10.16 -8.93 -12.38
N TYR A 100 -8.93 -9.26 -11.96
CA TYR A 100 -8.67 -10.15 -10.84
C TYR A 100 -7.78 -9.43 -9.82
N THR A 101 -7.86 -9.90 -8.57
CA THR A 101 -7.09 -9.34 -7.47
C THR A 101 -6.43 -10.47 -6.71
N ASP A 102 -5.15 -10.30 -6.37
CA ASP A 102 -4.38 -11.21 -5.54
C ASP A 102 -3.58 -10.41 -4.51
N ASP A 103 -3.39 -10.99 -3.31
CA ASP A 103 -2.54 -10.45 -2.26
C ASP A 103 -1.32 -11.38 -2.09
N ILE A 104 -0.12 -10.80 -2.03
CA ILE A 104 1.14 -11.52 -1.93
C ILE A 104 1.83 -11.09 -0.65
N SER A 105 2.05 -12.04 0.27
CA SER A 105 2.76 -11.76 1.51
C SER A 105 4.18 -11.25 1.25
N VAL A 106 4.62 -10.28 2.04
CA VAL A 106 5.94 -9.65 1.90
C VAL A 106 7.09 -10.63 2.09
N GLY A 107 6.88 -11.75 2.79
CA GLY A 107 7.85 -12.84 2.95
C GLY A 107 7.94 -13.79 1.74
N HIS A 108 7.04 -13.70 0.75
CA HIS A 108 6.95 -14.61 -0.39
C HIS A 108 7.79 -14.17 -1.60
N PHE A 109 8.90 -13.48 -1.36
CA PHE A 109 9.81 -13.12 -2.46
C PHE A 109 10.40 -14.37 -3.13
N LEU A 110 10.50 -14.33 -4.46
CA LEU A 110 11.07 -15.37 -5.31
C LEU A 110 12.61 -15.36 -5.24
N ALA A 111 13.19 -14.16 -5.30
CA ALA A 111 14.62 -13.92 -5.22
C ALA A 111 14.91 -12.66 -4.41
N CYS A 112 16.09 -12.58 -3.82
CA CYS A 112 16.54 -11.40 -3.09
C CYS A 112 18.06 -11.24 -3.20
N GLU A 113 18.50 -9.98 -3.20
CA GLU A 113 19.84 -9.54 -2.89
C GLU A 113 19.72 -8.58 -1.71
N VAL A 114 20.34 -8.90 -0.57
CA VAL A 114 20.08 -8.21 0.69
C VAL A 114 21.37 -7.81 1.37
N HIS A 115 21.41 -6.57 1.79
CA HIS A 115 22.51 -5.99 2.57
C HIS A 115 21.96 -5.26 3.81
N PRO A 116 22.70 -5.28 4.93
CA PRO A 116 22.32 -4.58 6.15
C PRO A 116 22.15 -3.04 5.96
N THR A 117 21.25 -2.42 6.72
CA THR A 117 20.39 -2.98 7.78
C THR A 117 19.34 -3.89 7.18
N CYS A 118 19.08 -5.06 7.76
CA CYS A 118 18.12 -5.98 7.15
C CYS A 118 17.51 -6.94 8.17
N GLY A 119 16.30 -7.41 7.88
CA GLY A 119 15.65 -8.43 8.68
C GLY A 119 14.22 -8.73 8.24
N LEU A 120 13.63 -9.65 8.97
CA LEU A 120 12.30 -10.20 8.76
C LEU A 120 11.63 -10.39 10.12
N ALA A 121 10.34 -10.10 10.22
CA ALA A 121 9.57 -10.47 11.40
C ALA A 121 8.20 -11.03 11.02
N THR A 122 7.73 -11.94 11.85
CA THR A 122 6.34 -12.43 11.86
C THR A 122 5.49 -11.52 12.76
N PRO A 123 4.16 -11.65 12.79
CA PRO A 123 3.34 -10.95 13.77
C PRO A 123 3.70 -11.23 15.24
N THR A 124 4.52 -12.25 15.54
CA THR A 124 4.83 -12.69 16.90
C THR A 124 6.29 -12.64 17.30
N ASN A 125 7.23 -12.61 16.35
CA ASN A 125 8.68 -12.63 16.64
C ASN A 125 9.53 -12.19 15.44
N ILE A 126 10.75 -11.77 15.72
CA ILE A 126 11.80 -11.56 14.70
C ILE A 126 12.26 -12.93 14.21
N ILE A 127 12.51 -13.05 12.90
CA ILE A 127 13.03 -14.26 12.26
C ILE A 127 14.58 -14.22 12.30
N GLY A 128 15.17 -15.13 13.07
CA GLY A 128 16.62 -15.22 13.20
C GLY A 128 17.27 -14.01 13.88
N GLU A 129 18.37 -13.54 13.31
CA GLU A 129 19.17 -12.44 13.83
C GLU A 129 19.02 -11.20 12.94
N LEU A 130 18.96 -10.02 13.57
CA LEU A 130 18.99 -8.74 12.85
C LEU A 130 20.29 -8.58 12.07
N ASP A 131 20.26 -7.88 10.97
CA ASP A 131 21.40 -7.57 10.10
C ASP A 131 22.15 -8.80 9.54
N ASN A 132 21.50 -9.96 9.56
CA ASN A 132 22.02 -11.19 9.00
C ASN A 132 21.30 -11.56 7.68
N PRO A 133 21.88 -11.27 6.49
CA PRO A 133 21.24 -11.60 5.20
C PRO A 133 20.89 -13.07 5.01
N ARG A 134 21.50 -14.00 5.77
CA ARG A 134 21.22 -15.44 5.66
C ARG A 134 19.78 -15.79 6.05
N VAL A 135 19.15 -14.99 6.93
CA VAL A 135 17.77 -15.24 7.40
C VAL A 135 16.76 -15.18 6.25
N PHE A 136 17.08 -14.46 5.18
CA PHE A 136 16.25 -14.37 3.98
C PHE A 136 16.17 -15.68 3.19
N SER A 137 17.02 -16.66 3.48
CA SER A 137 16.96 -18.03 2.91
C SER A 137 16.25 -19.03 3.82
N TYR A 138 15.88 -18.65 5.05
CA TYR A 138 15.22 -19.56 5.98
C TYR A 138 13.78 -19.83 5.57
N PRO A 139 13.25 -21.05 5.78
CA PRO A 139 11.84 -21.37 5.48
C PRO A 139 10.84 -20.46 6.21
N GLU A 140 11.19 -20.00 7.41
CA GLU A 140 10.38 -19.12 8.25
C GLU A 140 10.07 -17.79 7.55
N ARG A 141 10.86 -17.37 6.55
CA ARG A 141 10.60 -16.16 5.77
C ARG A 141 9.20 -16.10 5.17
N PHE A 142 8.61 -17.27 4.84
CA PHE A 142 7.24 -17.34 4.31
C PHE A 142 6.17 -16.88 5.31
N GLN A 143 6.52 -16.76 6.60
CA GLN A 143 5.66 -16.23 7.65
C GLN A 143 5.96 -14.75 7.95
N ALA A 144 6.94 -14.17 7.26
CA ALA A 144 7.29 -12.77 7.46
C ALA A 144 6.15 -11.85 7.01
N ASP A 145 5.87 -10.87 7.86
CA ASP A 145 4.83 -9.87 7.66
C ASP A 145 5.37 -8.43 7.73
N ILE A 146 6.68 -8.30 7.91
CA ILE A 146 7.48 -7.11 7.64
C ILE A 146 8.85 -7.56 7.14
N VAL A 147 9.38 -6.85 6.15
CA VAL A 147 10.67 -7.12 5.51
C VAL A 147 11.39 -5.81 5.29
N TRP A 148 12.66 -5.71 5.70
CA TRP A 148 13.48 -4.53 5.46
C TRP A 148 14.87 -4.87 4.97
N ILE A 149 15.44 -3.99 4.13
CA ILE A 149 16.79 -4.10 3.59
C ILE A 149 17.43 -2.72 3.47
N GLY A 150 18.73 -2.60 3.78
CA GLY A 150 19.50 -1.37 3.62
C GLY A 150 19.79 -1.02 2.16
N TYR A 151 20.10 -2.02 1.33
CA TYR A 151 20.15 -1.91 -0.13
C TYR A 151 20.10 -3.30 -0.75
N GLY A 152 19.84 -3.36 -2.06
CA GLY A 152 19.68 -4.60 -2.81
C GLY A 152 18.32 -4.71 -3.48
N SER A 153 17.74 -5.91 -3.53
CA SER A 153 16.48 -6.14 -4.23
C SER A 153 15.64 -7.26 -3.62
N LEU A 154 14.32 -7.13 -3.80
CA LEU A 154 13.33 -8.17 -3.49
C LEU A 154 12.45 -8.38 -4.72
N THR A 155 12.43 -9.59 -5.26
CA THR A 155 11.64 -9.96 -6.45
C THR A 155 10.48 -10.88 -6.05
N TYR A 156 9.28 -10.54 -6.49
CA TYR A 156 8.05 -11.28 -6.22
C TYR A 156 7.45 -11.83 -7.50
N SER A 157 6.94 -13.06 -7.46
CA SER A 157 6.15 -13.61 -8.54
C SER A 157 4.70 -13.17 -8.40
N LEU A 158 4.20 -12.40 -9.38
CA LEU A 158 2.80 -11.97 -9.41
C LEU A 158 1.97 -13.01 -10.17
N PRO A 159 0.77 -13.37 -9.66
CA PRO A 159 -0.12 -14.29 -10.35
C PRO A 159 -0.56 -13.74 -11.70
N ASN A 160 -0.42 -14.54 -12.74
CA ASN A 160 -0.99 -14.28 -14.06
C ASN A 160 -2.22 -15.18 -14.26
N ARG A 161 -3.40 -14.58 -14.28
CA ARG A 161 -4.69 -15.30 -14.42
C ARG A 161 -5.37 -15.05 -15.78
N LEU A 162 -4.59 -14.57 -16.76
CA LEU A 162 -5.10 -14.37 -18.11
C LEU A 162 -5.36 -15.71 -18.79
N ASN A 163 -6.48 -15.80 -19.50
CA ASN A 163 -6.78 -16.91 -20.39
C ASN A 163 -6.23 -16.63 -21.82
N PRO A 164 -6.07 -17.66 -22.65
CA PRO A 164 -5.69 -17.49 -24.04
C PRO A 164 -6.54 -16.43 -24.77
N GLY A 165 -5.89 -15.48 -25.41
CA GLY A 165 -6.53 -14.40 -26.15
C GLY A 165 -6.96 -13.19 -25.32
N GLN A 166 -6.93 -13.27 -23.98
CA GLN A 166 -7.13 -12.11 -23.13
C GLN A 166 -5.89 -11.20 -23.15
N MET A 167 -6.10 -9.90 -23.04
CA MET A 167 -5.04 -8.89 -23.09
C MET A 167 -5.04 -8.08 -21.79
N LEU A 168 -3.89 -8.04 -21.12
CA LEU A 168 -3.68 -7.16 -19.97
C LEU A 168 -3.73 -5.70 -20.44
N ARG A 169 -4.54 -4.88 -19.78
CA ARG A 169 -4.75 -3.47 -20.12
C ARG A 169 -4.14 -2.53 -19.11
N GLU A 170 -4.18 -2.93 -17.83
CA GLU A 170 -3.68 -2.11 -16.74
C GLU A 170 -3.33 -3.01 -15.57
N LEU A 171 -2.24 -2.69 -14.87
CA LEU A 171 -1.77 -3.39 -13.68
C LEU A 171 -1.59 -2.40 -12.54
N HIS A 172 -2.25 -2.66 -11.41
CA HIS A 172 -2.07 -1.91 -10.18
C HIS A 172 -1.37 -2.79 -9.16
N ILE A 173 -0.32 -2.26 -8.55
CA ILE A 173 0.40 -2.92 -7.46
C ILE A 173 0.44 -1.94 -6.30
N SER A 174 -0.28 -2.25 -5.21
CA SER A 174 -0.28 -1.40 -4.02
C SER A 174 0.41 -2.08 -2.86
N PHE A 175 1.13 -1.30 -2.07
CA PHE A 175 1.96 -1.76 -0.95
C PHE A 175 2.18 -0.62 0.04
N GLU A 176 2.35 -0.95 1.32
CA GLU A 176 2.85 0.00 2.32
C GLU A 176 4.37 -0.11 2.37
N ILE A 177 5.07 1.05 2.24
CA ILE A 177 6.52 1.10 2.08
C ILE A 177 7.11 2.34 2.72
N SER A 178 8.31 2.23 3.30
CA SER A 178 9.15 3.33 3.79
C SER A 178 10.60 3.16 3.34
N SER A 179 11.45 4.12 3.69
CA SER A 179 12.91 3.92 3.75
C SER A 179 13.26 2.96 4.88
N GLU A 180 14.55 2.65 5.04
CA GLU A 180 15.12 1.84 6.10
C GLU A 180 16.43 2.42 6.58
N CYS A 181 16.57 2.68 7.87
CA CYS A 181 17.81 3.12 8.50
C CYS A 181 17.96 2.52 9.92
N PRO A 182 19.15 2.56 10.53
CA PRO A 182 19.30 2.23 11.95
C PRO A 182 18.37 3.10 12.82
N GLU A 183 17.58 2.46 13.69
CA GLU A 183 16.49 3.08 14.44
C GLU A 183 15.39 3.57 13.49
N PHE A 184 15.09 4.86 13.47
CA PHE A 184 14.23 5.49 12.46
C PHE A 184 14.66 6.94 12.22
N ASN A 185 14.40 7.44 11.00
CA ASN A 185 14.62 8.84 10.64
C ASN A 185 13.61 9.24 9.55
N GLU A 186 12.68 10.14 9.88
CA GLU A 186 11.61 10.56 8.97
C GLU A 186 12.10 11.48 7.83
N ASP A 187 13.36 11.96 7.91
CA ASP A 187 14.08 12.65 6.84
C ASP A 187 15.27 11.81 6.36
N TYR A 188 14.96 10.64 5.78
CA TYR A 188 15.93 9.68 5.26
C TYR A 188 15.51 9.18 3.88
N PRO A 189 15.77 9.97 2.83
CA PRO A 189 15.27 9.66 1.50
C PRO A 189 15.89 8.37 0.93
N SER A 190 15.07 7.60 0.21
CA SER A 190 15.49 6.39 -0.50
C SER A 190 14.96 6.36 -1.92
N ASP A 191 15.86 6.12 -2.88
CA ASP A 191 15.52 5.91 -4.29
C ASP A 191 15.06 4.46 -4.48
N ILE A 192 13.77 4.20 -4.40
CA ILE A 192 13.20 2.87 -4.58
C ILE A 192 12.80 2.69 -6.04
N HIS A 193 13.48 1.77 -6.73
CA HIS A 193 13.26 1.45 -8.13
C HIS A 193 12.30 0.27 -8.28
N PHE A 194 11.52 0.28 -9.36
CA PHE A 194 10.58 -0.78 -9.71
C PHE A 194 10.90 -1.34 -11.09
N SER A 195 10.73 -2.65 -11.26
CA SER A 195 10.80 -3.31 -12.57
C SER A 195 9.84 -4.50 -12.66
N ILE A 196 9.45 -4.86 -13.88
CA ILE A 196 8.77 -6.13 -14.19
C ILE A 196 9.59 -6.86 -15.25
N ASN A 197 9.92 -8.13 -14.99
CA ASN A 197 10.72 -8.98 -15.88
C ASN A 197 12.02 -8.29 -16.35
N GLY A 198 12.66 -7.50 -15.47
CA GLY A 198 13.85 -6.72 -15.79
C GLY A 198 13.59 -5.41 -16.56
N ILE A 199 12.35 -5.14 -16.99
CA ILE A 199 11.97 -3.90 -17.67
C ILE A 199 11.75 -2.81 -16.61
N PRO A 200 12.52 -1.70 -16.64
CA PRO A 200 12.39 -0.64 -15.64
C PRO A 200 11.04 0.08 -15.72
N LEU A 201 10.42 0.27 -14.57
CA LEU A 201 9.16 1.02 -14.40
C LEU A 201 9.37 2.43 -13.81
N GLY A 202 10.63 2.79 -13.52
CA GLY A 202 10.98 4.05 -12.87
C GLY A 202 11.29 3.90 -11.40
N LYS A 203 11.40 5.02 -10.70
CA LYS A 203 11.67 5.09 -9.26
C LYS A 203 10.74 6.05 -8.54
N TRP A 204 10.52 5.77 -7.27
CA TRP A 204 9.91 6.69 -6.33
C TRP A 204 10.91 7.00 -5.22
N VAL A 205 10.97 8.27 -4.80
CA VAL A 205 11.82 8.67 -3.68
C VAL A 205 10.98 8.59 -2.41
N SER A 206 11.28 7.62 -1.56
CA SER A 206 10.71 7.54 -0.21
C SER A 206 11.26 8.70 0.61
N PRO A 207 10.43 9.45 1.35
CA PRO A 207 10.93 10.57 2.16
C PRO A 207 11.72 10.14 3.39
N GLY A 208 11.39 9.03 4.01
CA GLY A 208 12.01 8.63 5.27
C GLY A 208 11.56 7.27 5.79
N ASP A 209 12.13 6.91 6.92
CA ASP A 209 11.77 5.78 7.76
C ASP A 209 10.98 6.28 8.97
N TYR A 210 9.75 5.81 9.14
CA TYR A 210 8.79 6.42 10.05
C TYR A 210 8.69 5.65 11.37
N GLY A 211 8.99 6.34 12.49
CA GLY A 211 9.00 5.77 13.84
C GLY A 211 8.53 6.70 14.95
N SER A 212 8.15 7.96 14.64
CA SER A 212 7.72 8.95 15.66
C SER A 212 6.46 8.54 16.44
N ARG A 213 5.69 7.60 15.91
CA ARG A 213 4.55 6.96 16.55
C ARG A 213 4.50 5.49 16.21
N ARG A 214 3.77 4.71 17.00
CA ARG A 214 3.51 3.30 16.66
C ARG A 214 2.62 3.17 15.41
N GLY A 215 2.94 2.21 14.56
CA GLY A 215 2.05 1.78 13.48
C GLY A 215 0.68 1.32 14.03
N ILE A 216 -0.39 1.61 13.29
CA ILE A 216 -1.78 1.38 13.74
C ILE A 216 -2.04 -0.08 14.07
N ILE A 217 -1.50 -0.97 13.24
CA ILE A 217 -1.71 -2.42 13.33
C ILE A 217 -0.46 -3.17 13.80
N SER A 218 0.67 -2.47 13.98
CA SER A 218 1.92 -3.09 14.44
C SER A 218 1.74 -3.78 15.80
N PRO A 219 2.28 -5.01 15.97
CA PRO A 219 2.15 -5.78 17.21
C PRO A 219 2.73 -5.05 18.41
N TYR A 220 2.15 -5.29 19.59
CA TYR A 220 2.59 -4.63 20.85
C TYR A 220 4.05 -4.90 21.23
N TRP A 221 4.58 -6.06 20.82
CA TRP A 221 5.95 -6.47 21.12
C TRP A 221 6.98 -5.82 20.17
N TRP A 222 6.53 -5.23 19.03
CA TRP A 222 7.42 -4.59 18.06
C TRP A 222 8.13 -3.39 18.70
N PRO A 223 9.49 -3.32 18.66
CA PRO A 223 10.24 -2.27 19.33
C PRO A 223 9.90 -0.87 18.81
N GLU A 224 9.76 0.09 19.71
CA GLU A 224 9.38 1.47 19.37
C GLU A 224 10.46 2.21 18.57
N LEU A 225 11.73 1.77 18.65
CA LEU A 225 12.85 2.37 17.92
C LEU A 225 13.01 1.83 16.50
N LEU A 226 12.23 0.83 16.09
CA LEU A 226 12.26 0.33 14.73
C LEU A 226 11.16 1.00 13.91
N ASN A 227 11.28 0.87 12.58
CA ASN A 227 10.29 1.33 11.61
C ASN A 227 8.86 0.89 12.01
N GLN A 228 7.96 1.84 12.14
CA GLN A 228 6.63 1.62 12.69
C GLN A 228 5.55 1.60 11.62
N TYR A 229 5.68 2.40 10.57
CA TYR A 229 4.71 2.51 9.49
C TYR A 229 5.35 3.06 8.22
N GLY A 230 4.64 2.93 7.13
CA GLY A 230 5.05 3.41 5.82
C GLY A 230 3.99 4.31 5.17
N LEU A 231 4.20 4.57 3.90
CA LEU A 231 3.24 5.23 3.05
C LEU A 231 2.58 4.20 2.14
N LEU A 232 1.26 4.17 2.09
CA LEU A 232 0.56 3.36 1.11
C LEU A 232 0.79 3.96 -0.27
N LYS A 233 1.38 3.17 -1.16
CA LYS A 233 1.66 3.52 -2.54
C LYS A 233 0.90 2.62 -3.50
N SER A 234 0.54 3.19 -4.64
CA SER A 234 -0.05 2.45 -5.75
C SER A 234 0.75 2.72 -7.01
N LEU A 235 1.43 1.70 -7.51
CA LEU A 235 2.09 1.70 -8.80
C LEU A 235 1.08 1.27 -9.85
N ILE A 236 0.83 2.12 -10.85
CA ILE A 236 -0.14 1.90 -11.91
C ILE A 236 0.59 1.89 -13.24
N ILE A 237 0.49 0.79 -13.98
CA ILE A 237 1.03 0.63 -15.32
C ILE A 237 -0.14 0.48 -16.30
N ASN A 238 -0.25 1.40 -17.25
CA ASN A 238 -1.32 1.41 -18.26
C ASN A 238 -0.80 1.80 -19.66
N SER A 239 -1.69 2.15 -20.59
CA SER A 239 -1.32 2.58 -21.95
C SER A 239 -0.58 3.92 -22.01
N ASP A 240 -0.66 4.74 -20.98
CA ASP A 240 -0.08 6.08 -20.95
C ASP A 240 1.30 6.11 -20.28
N GLY A 241 1.67 5.04 -19.55
CA GLY A 241 2.94 4.90 -18.86
C GLY A 241 2.81 4.28 -17.48
N THR A 242 3.81 4.55 -16.63
CA THR A 242 3.85 4.08 -15.24
C THR A 242 3.74 5.26 -14.28
N PHE A 243 2.85 5.13 -13.30
CA PHE A 243 2.49 6.20 -12.36
C PHE A 243 2.56 5.71 -10.91
N ILE A 244 2.93 6.60 -10.00
CA ILE A 244 2.72 6.43 -8.55
C ILE A 244 1.51 7.25 -8.13
N ASP A 245 0.64 6.62 -7.35
CA ASP A 245 -0.59 7.21 -6.81
C ASP A 245 -1.51 7.80 -7.91
N GLY A 246 -1.43 7.24 -9.13
CA GLY A 246 -2.25 7.61 -10.30
C GLY A 246 -1.96 8.99 -10.90
N THR A 247 -1.14 9.80 -10.27
CA THR A 247 -0.91 11.21 -10.69
C THR A 247 0.55 11.51 -11.04
N LEU A 248 1.50 10.92 -10.33
CA LEU A 248 2.92 11.14 -10.58
C LEU A 248 3.42 10.12 -11.61
N ARG A 249 3.64 10.57 -12.84
CA ARG A 249 4.27 9.74 -13.87
C ARG A 249 5.76 9.56 -13.56
N ILE A 250 6.19 8.32 -13.32
CA ILE A 250 7.59 7.99 -13.02
C ILE A 250 8.33 7.36 -14.20
N SER A 251 7.60 6.84 -15.20
CA SER A 251 8.18 6.28 -16.42
C SER A 251 7.23 6.43 -17.61
N LYS A 252 7.82 6.35 -18.82
CA LYS A 252 7.09 6.21 -20.07
C LYS A 252 6.76 4.75 -20.41
N THR A 253 7.29 3.80 -19.65
CA THR A 253 7.06 2.37 -19.84
C THR A 253 5.57 2.06 -19.67
N THR A 254 4.96 1.55 -20.72
CA THR A 254 3.54 1.22 -20.80
C THR A 254 3.29 -0.26 -20.51
N ILE A 255 2.04 -0.64 -20.34
CA ILE A 255 1.65 -2.05 -20.16
C ILE A 255 2.01 -2.90 -21.39
N GLN A 256 1.98 -2.32 -22.60
CA GLN A 256 2.34 -2.99 -23.85
C GLN A 256 3.84 -3.28 -23.93
N ASP A 257 4.69 -2.40 -23.39
CA ASP A 257 6.14 -2.60 -23.38
C ASP A 257 6.58 -3.79 -22.51
N LEU A 258 5.71 -4.27 -21.62
CA LEU A 258 5.97 -5.43 -20.79
C LEU A 258 5.80 -6.75 -21.54
N HIS A 259 5.16 -6.76 -22.70
CA HIS A 259 4.93 -7.94 -23.55
C HIS A 259 4.34 -9.15 -22.83
N LEU A 260 3.41 -8.89 -21.90
CA LEU A 260 2.79 -9.94 -21.07
C LEU A 260 1.59 -10.56 -21.79
N ASP A 261 1.60 -11.88 -21.87
CA ASP A 261 0.50 -12.72 -22.36
C ASP A 261 0.07 -13.74 -21.28
N HIS A 262 -0.87 -14.63 -21.60
CA HIS A 262 -1.37 -15.66 -20.69
C HIS A 262 -0.33 -16.71 -20.23
N ASN A 263 0.79 -16.84 -20.95
CA ASN A 263 1.88 -17.78 -20.60
C ASN A 263 3.04 -17.09 -19.87
N SER A 264 3.02 -15.77 -19.78
CA SER A 264 4.12 -15.00 -19.19
C SER A 264 4.17 -15.18 -17.68
N SER A 265 5.36 -15.41 -17.11
CA SER A 265 5.63 -15.12 -15.71
C SER A 265 5.70 -13.61 -15.52
N ILE A 266 5.27 -13.14 -14.35
CA ILE A 266 5.33 -11.71 -13.98
C ILE A 266 6.19 -11.60 -12.73
N GLU A 267 7.44 -11.16 -12.88
CA GLU A 267 8.39 -10.97 -11.79
C GLU A 267 8.52 -9.48 -11.48
N PHE A 268 7.94 -9.05 -10.37
CA PHE A 268 7.99 -7.67 -9.91
C PHE A 268 9.10 -7.49 -8.90
N THR A 269 9.96 -6.50 -9.11
CA THR A 269 11.13 -6.24 -8.27
C THR A 269 11.08 -4.85 -7.66
N PHE A 270 11.27 -4.78 -6.35
CA PHE A 270 11.70 -3.60 -5.62
C PHE A 270 13.22 -3.61 -5.52
N SER A 271 13.89 -2.48 -5.77
CA SER A 271 15.34 -2.40 -5.58
C SER A 271 15.79 -1.03 -5.11
N VAL A 272 16.83 -1.03 -4.28
CA VAL A 272 17.59 0.16 -3.87
C VAL A 272 19.03 -0.10 -4.26
N PRO A 273 19.50 0.41 -5.43
CA PRO A 273 20.88 0.25 -5.84
C PRO A 273 21.84 0.96 -4.89
N LYS A 274 22.99 0.36 -4.60
CA LYS A 274 24.00 0.91 -3.69
C LYS A 274 24.55 2.26 -4.14
N ASP A 275 24.63 2.47 -5.45
CA ASP A 275 25.21 3.65 -6.11
C ASP A 275 24.15 4.70 -6.53
N THR A 276 22.91 4.54 -6.06
CA THR A 276 21.86 5.55 -6.29
C THR A 276 22.10 6.81 -5.44
N ALA A 277 21.48 7.93 -5.81
CA ALA A 277 21.67 9.21 -5.13
C ALA A 277 21.22 9.17 -3.66
N ASN A 278 20.13 8.47 -3.38
CA ASN A 278 19.59 8.29 -2.04
C ASN A 278 19.50 6.78 -1.73
N CYS A 279 20.59 6.21 -1.20
CA CYS A 279 20.63 4.79 -0.80
C CYS A 279 20.12 4.65 0.64
N GLY A 280 18.81 4.83 0.83
CA GLY A 280 18.13 4.86 2.13
C GLY A 280 17.30 3.60 2.41
N GLY A 281 17.64 2.45 1.82
CA GLY A 281 16.95 1.19 2.09
C GLY A 281 15.47 1.16 1.71
N LEU A 282 14.81 0.08 2.06
CA LEU A 282 13.36 -0.04 1.99
C LEU A 282 12.83 -0.98 3.07
N THR A 283 11.63 -0.66 3.57
CA THR A 283 10.81 -1.55 4.40
C THR A 283 9.47 -1.77 3.71
N LEU A 284 9.06 -3.04 3.60
CA LEU A 284 7.73 -3.46 3.14
C LEU A 284 6.92 -3.97 4.34
N PHE A 285 5.74 -3.41 4.52
CA PHE A 285 4.81 -3.79 5.58
C PHE A 285 3.76 -4.74 5.02
N GLY A 286 3.38 -5.74 5.84
CA GLY A 286 2.34 -6.70 5.54
C GLY A 286 1.03 -6.39 6.27
N GLU A 287 0.23 -7.43 6.52
CA GLU A 287 -1.13 -7.27 7.05
C GLU A 287 -1.19 -6.90 8.54
N SER A 288 -0.12 -7.19 9.31
CA SER A 288 -0.08 -7.00 10.77
C SER A 288 0.96 -5.96 11.21
N PHE A 289 1.57 -5.24 10.28
CA PHE A 289 2.52 -4.17 10.56
C PHE A 289 2.15 -2.91 9.79
N GLY A 290 2.56 -1.76 10.31
CA GLY A 290 2.31 -0.47 9.67
C GLY A 290 0.93 0.11 9.99
N ASP A 291 0.37 0.80 9.04
CA ASP A 291 -0.91 1.50 9.14
C ASP A 291 -2.03 0.85 8.33
N TYR A 292 -1.71 -0.02 7.38
CA TYR A 292 -2.67 -0.58 6.43
C TYR A 292 -2.63 -2.11 6.46
N SER A 293 -3.77 -2.74 6.78
CA SER A 293 -3.88 -4.22 6.79
C SER A 293 -3.93 -4.75 5.36
N GLN A 294 -2.79 -4.68 4.69
CA GLN A 294 -2.58 -5.31 3.38
C GLN A 294 -1.10 -5.62 3.17
N ALA A 295 -0.83 -6.69 2.44
CA ALA A 295 0.48 -7.00 1.89
C ALA A 295 0.66 -6.34 0.50
N ILE A 296 1.41 -6.97 -0.42
CA ILE A 296 1.50 -6.51 -1.81
C ILE A 296 0.24 -6.93 -2.53
N ARG A 297 -0.65 -5.97 -2.79
CA ARG A 297 -1.91 -6.22 -3.50
C ARG A 297 -1.75 -5.93 -4.99
N VAL A 298 -2.10 -6.91 -5.80
CA VAL A 298 -2.07 -6.83 -7.26
C VAL A 298 -3.49 -6.84 -7.79
N LYS A 299 -3.84 -5.87 -8.63
CA LYS A 299 -5.11 -5.83 -9.36
C LYS A 299 -4.81 -5.67 -10.85
N ALA A 300 -5.19 -6.66 -11.64
CA ALA A 300 -4.94 -6.69 -13.07
C ALA A 300 -6.25 -6.54 -13.85
N TYR A 301 -6.30 -5.54 -14.72
CA TYR A 301 -7.43 -5.27 -15.60
C TYR A 301 -7.12 -5.80 -16.99
N TYR A 302 -8.07 -6.53 -17.57
CA TYR A 302 -7.88 -7.16 -18.87
C TYR A 302 -9.15 -7.02 -19.73
N SER A 303 -8.98 -7.21 -21.03
CA SER A 303 -10.07 -7.33 -21.98
C SER A 303 -10.09 -8.73 -22.58
N ASP A 304 -11.30 -9.20 -22.89
CA ASP A 304 -11.48 -10.42 -23.68
C ASP A 304 -11.00 -10.21 -25.12
N PRO A 305 -10.70 -11.31 -25.83
CA PRO A 305 -10.42 -11.26 -27.26
C PRO A 305 -11.54 -10.50 -27.97
N GLU A 306 -11.19 -9.65 -28.92
CA GLU A 306 -12.21 -9.09 -29.80
C GLU A 306 -12.89 -10.26 -30.53
N THR A 307 -14.15 -10.51 -30.19
CA THR A 307 -14.98 -11.40 -31.02
C THR A 307 -15.04 -10.78 -32.41
N GLY A 308 -14.23 -11.32 -33.33
CA GLY A 308 -14.30 -10.91 -34.70
C GLY A 308 -15.75 -11.11 -35.17
N GLU A 309 -16.41 -10.03 -35.54
CA GLU A 309 -17.60 -10.12 -36.38
C GLU A 309 -17.16 -10.86 -37.62
N GLN A 310 -17.64 -12.12 -37.75
CA GLN A 310 -17.62 -12.86 -39.02
C GLN A 310 -18.74 -12.39 -39.89
#